data_a4bab8a03fb9f27c17440fc761864997
#
_entry.id   a4bab8a03fb9f27c17440fc761864997
#
_cell.length_a   1.000
_cell.length_b   1.000
_cell.length_c   1.000
_cell.angle_alpha   90.00
_cell.angle_beta   90.00
_cell.angle_gamma   90.00
#
_symmetry.space_group_name_H-M   'P 1'
#
loop_
_entity.id
_entity.type
_entity.pdbx_description
1 polymer ?
#
loop_
_entity_poly.entity_id
_entity_poly.type
_entity_poly.pdbx_seq_one_letter_code
_entity_poly.pdbx_strand_id
1 'polypeptide(L)'
;MPWLFKSTKGYFQYVPPAFITLLLVIGQLSFSMLENYESLIASVGTALVIEIILARFLLGKWKNLSSAYISGISVGILIRSTMIWPYVVTALLSIMSKYVLKYKGRHLWNPSNFGISWMLFMAPLDVAGLSIQWGSNFLGLAVIWVLGLVIVFQAKRLHVTLTYVISFLILAYVRSLIVGDTFLAEVSPLTGPMYQLFIFFMMTDPPTSVSTKKGRIIVAILVALVEFVLRLGSFIYAPFYALFLVGPVAKFIDMRKRKPESALLTGGSLNYSESQTDRPVTSDWAINQPSVFNKKQKKLK
;
A
#
# COMPACT_ATOMS: atom_id res chain seq x y z
N MET A 1 6.63 -9.04 23.95
CA MET A 1 6.37 -10.36 23.37
C MET A 1 7.15 -10.53 22.07
N PRO A 2 8.45 -10.89 22.10
CA PRO A 2 9.28 -11.01 20.89
C PRO A 2 9.23 -12.39 20.22
N TRP A 3 8.65 -13.39 20.85
CA TRP A 3 8.69 -14.78 20.40
C TRP A 3 7.63 -15.13 19.34
N LEU A 4 6.55 -14.36 19.19
CA LEU A 4 5.50 -14.57 18.18
C LEU A 4 5.95 -14.26 16.74
N PHE A 5 7.11 -13.62 16.54
CA PHE A 5 7.51 -13.10 15.24
C PHE A 5 8.82 -13.67 14.66
N LYS A 6 9.40 -14.73 15.28
CA LYS A 6 10.74 -15.20 14.91
C LYS A 6 10.82 -16.32 13.89
N SER A 7 9.72 -16.86 13.40
CA SER A 7 9.76 -18.00 12.47
C SER A 7 8.58 -18.08 11.52
N THR A 8 8.42 -17.11 10.59
CA THR A 8 7.49 -17.44 9.49
C THR A 8 7.56 -16.40 8.36
N LYS A 9 8.64 -16.36 7.60
CA LYS A 9 8.71 -15.53 6.38
C LYS A 9 7.57 -15.80 5.37
N GLY A 10 6.90 -16.94 5.45
CA GLY A 10 5.77 -17.32 4.58
C GLY A 10 4.40 -16.76 5.00
N TYR A 11 4.14 -16.61 6.30
CA TYR A 11 2.81 -16.20 6.78
C TYR A 11 2.60 -14.69 6.81
N PHE A 12 3.67 -13.89 6.87
CA PHE A 12 3.59 -12.42 6.90
C PHE A 12 2.89 -11.80 5.68
N GLN A 13 2.93 -12.46 4.54
CA GLN A 13 2.27 -11.98 3.32
C GLN A 13 0.73 -12.06 3.39
N TYR A 14 0.19 -12.91 4.28
CA TYR A 14 -1.26 -13.08 4.45
C TYR A 14 -1.85 -12.22 5.57
N VAL A 15 -1.01 -11.60 6.39
CA VAL A 15 -1.47 -10.74 7.49
C VAL A 15 -2.28 -9.54 6.98
N PRO A 16 -1.80 -8.73 6.00
CA PRO A 16 -2.59 -7.61 5.50
C PRO A 16 -3.93 -8.02 4.85
N PRO A 17 -3.99 -9.09 4.01
CA PRO A 17 -5.28 -9.61 3.52
C PRO A 17 -6.23 -10.01 4.64
N ALA A 18 -5.75 -10.71 5.67
CA ALA A 18 -6.57 -11.13 6.79
C ALA A 18 -7.16 -9.92 7.56
N PHE A 19 -6.35 -8.89 7.81
CA PHE A 19 -6.80 -7.68 8.49
C PHE A 19 -7.86 -6.90 7.70
N ILE A 20 -7.68 -6.74 6.38
CA ILE A 20 -8.68 -6.03 5.56
C ILE A 20 -9.98 -6.85 5.44
N THR A 21 -9.88 -8.18 5.40
CA THR A 21 -11.06 -9.06 5.42
C THR A 21 -11.78 -8.96 6.77
N LEU A 22 -11.04 -8.97 7.87
CA LEU A 22 -11.62 -8.81 9.20
C LEU A 22 -12.33 -7.47 9.33
N LEU A 23 -11.71 -6.37 8.85
CA LEU A 23 -12.30 -5.05 8.80
C LEU A 23 -13.60 -5.04 7.98
N LEU A 24 -13.58 -5.69 6.80
CA LEU A 24 -14.74 -5.81 5.94
C LEU A 24 -15.88 -6.57 6.63
N VAL A 25 -15.57 -7.73 7.24
CA VAL A 25 -16.58 -8.58 7.91
C VAL A 25 -17.18 -7.84 9.11
N ILE A 26 -16.35 -7.29 9.98
CA ILE A 26 -16.84 -6.54 11.15
C ILE A 26 -17.62 -5.30 10.70
N GLY A 27 -17.08 -4.55 9.71
CA GLY A 27 -17.76 -3.38 9.16
C GLY A 27 -19.11 -3.71 8.54
N GLN A 28 -19.22 -4.84 7.86
CA GLN A 28 -20.48 -5.30 7.27
C GLN A 28 -21.49 -5.75 8.31
N LEU A 29 -21.06 -6.58 9.27
CA LEU A 29 -21.96 -7.09 10.32
C LEU A 29 -22.45 -5.99 11.27
N SER A 30 -21.60 -5.00 11.53
CA SER A 30 -21.93 -3.95 12.52
C SER A 30 -22.62 -2.74 11.88
N PHE A 31 -22.37 -2.45 10.60
CA PHE A 31 -22.70 -1.14 10.01
C PHE A 31 -23.22 -1.20 8.57
N SER A 32 -23.46 -2.37 8.01
CA SER A 32 -23.85 -2.53 6.60
C SER A 32 -22.92 -1.71 5.67
N MET A 33 -21.62 -1.90 5.84
CA MET A 33 -20.57 -1.13 5.15
C MET A 33 -20.65 -1.20 3.64
N LEU A 34 -21.12 -2.32 3.12
CA LEU A 34 -21.32 -2.54 1.70
C LEU A 34 -22.78 -2.25 1.35
N GLU A 35 -22.99 -1.45 0.32
CA GLU A 35 -24.32 -1.29 -0.27
C GLU A 35 -24.76 -2.59 -0.96
N ASN A 36 -23.81 -3.27 -1.59
CA ASN A 36 -24.07 -4.37 -2.49
C ASN A 36 -22.89 -5.35 -2.50
N TYR A 37 -23.16 -6.62 -2.28
CA TYR A 37 -22.15 -7.69 -2.35
C TYR A 37 -21.65 -7.93 -3.77
N GLU A 38 -22.48 -7.71 -4.80
CA GLU A 38 -22.13 -7.90 -6.19
C GLU A 38 -20.99 -6.97 -6.59
N SER A 39 -21.01 -5.73 -6.14
CA SER A 39 -19.96 -4.73 -6.40
C SER A 39 -18.61 -5.14 -5.79
N LEU A 40 -18.64 -5.70 -4.57
CA LEU A 40 -17.43 -6.24 -3.94
C LEU A 40 -16.91 -7.46 -4.70
N ILE A 41 -17.78 -8.40 -5.06
CA ILE A 41 -17.41 -9.58 -5.83
C ILE A 41 -16.84 -9.17 -7.19
N ALA A 42 -17.47 -8.21 -7.85
CA ALA A 42 -17.01 -7.69 -9.15
C ALA A 42 -15.61 -7.06 -9.04
N SER A 43 -15.37 -6.21 -8.02
CA SER A 43 -14.07 -5.55 -7.85
C SER A 43 -12.96 -6.54 -7.48
N VAL A 44 -13.21 -7.45 -6.52
CA VAL A 44 -12.25 -8.47 -6.10
C VAL A 44 -12.01 -9.49 -7.22
N GLY A 45 -13.06 -9.99 -7.85
CA GLY A 45 -12.98 -10.92 -8.97
C GLY A 45 -12.16 -10.35 -10.12
N THR A 46 -12.46 -9.12 -10.53
CA THR A 46 -11.70 -8.42 -11.57
C THR A 46 -10.23 -8.26 -11.18
N ALA A 47 -9.96 -7.82 -9.96
CA ALA A 47 -8.58 -7.64 -9.49
C ALA A 47 -7.77 -8.94 -9.53
N LEU A 48 -8.36 -10.05 -9.08
CA LEU A 48 -7.71 -11.37 -9.09
C LEU A 48 -7.49 -11.88 -10.52
N VAL A 49 -8.51 -11.82 -11.38
CA VAL A 49 -8.44 -12.28 -12.77
C VAL A 49 -7.37 -11.49 -13.54
N ILE A 50 -7.39 -10.18 -13.44
CA ILE A 50 -6.41 -9.32 -14.15
C ILE A 50 -5.00 -9.54 -13.61
N GLU A 51 -4.81 -9.73 -12.29
CA GLU A 51 -3.50 -10.06 -11.71
C GLU A 51 -2.96 -11.39 -12.28
N ILE A 52 -3.81 -12.43 -12.36
CA ILE A 52 -3.44 -13.74 -12.92
C ILE A 52 -3.05 -13.59 -14.40
N ILE A 53 -3.87 -12.91 -15.18
CA ILE A 53 -3.63 -12.71 -16.62
C ILE A 53 -2.30 -11.96 -16.80
N LEU A 54 -2.14 -10.80 -16.19
CA LEU A 54 -0.93 -9.98 -16.37
C LEU A 54 0.33 -10.64 -15.81
N ALA A 55 0.24 -11.34 -14.68
CA ALA A 55 1.38 -12.07 -14.14
C ALA A 55 1.80 -13.21 -15.06
N ARG A 56 0.83 -13.95 -15.61
CA ARG A 56 1.10 -15.08 -16.50
C ARG A 56 1.65 -14.65 -17.85
N PHE A 57 1.03 -13.64 -18.48
CA PHE A 57 1.44 -13.18 -19.81
C PHE A 57 2.69 -12.31 -19.80
N LEU A 58 2.85 -11.38 -18.84
CA LEU A 58 3.98 -10.45 -18.83
C LEU A 58 5.20 -10.97 -18.07
N LEU A 59 5.01 -11.82 -17.05
CA LEU A 59 6.12 -12.28 -16.20
C LEU A 59 6.39 -13.80 -16.33
N GLY A 60 5.50 -14.55 -16.99
CA GLY A 60 5.62 -16.01 -17.13
C GLY A 60 5.52 -16.77 -15.79
N LYS A 61 5.11 -16.14 -14.70
CA LYS A 61 5.15 -16.69 -13.33
C LYS A 61 3.79 -16.57 -12.65
N TRP A 62 3.51 -17.52 -11.77
CA TRP A 62 2.41 -17.41 -10.80
C TRP A 62 2.83 -16.47 -9.68
N LYS A 63 2.05 -15.45 -9.43
CA LYS A 63 2.31 -14.44 -8.42
C LYS A 63 1.36 -14.58 -7.24
N ASN A 64 1.79 -14.17 -6.06
CA ASN A 64 0.90 -14.12 -4.90
C ASN A 64 -0.22 -13.10 -5.14
N LEU A 65 -1.46 -13.53 -4.97
CA LEU A 65 -2.66 -12.75 -5.22
C LEU A 65 -3.05 -11.81 -4.07
N SER A 66 -2.36 -11.88 -2.92
CA SER A 66 -2.67 -11.06 -1.73
C SER A 66 -2.79 -9.57 -2.04
N SER A 67 -1.87 -9.05 -2.85
CA SER A 67 -1.89 -7.62 -3.22
C SER A 67 -3.05 -7.26 -4.15
N ALA A 68 -3.49 -8.17 -5.03
CA ALA A 68 -4.65 -7.97 -5.88
C ALA A 68 -5.94 -8.02 -5.07
N TYR A 69 -6.03 -8.98 -4.17
CA TYR A 69 -7.14 -9.13 -3.23
C TYR A 69 -7.34 -7.85 -2.38
N ILE A 70 -6.27 -7.34 -1.78
CA ILE A 70 -6.32 -6.08 -1.01
C ILE A 70 -6.80 -4.93 -1.90
N SER A 71 -6.29 -4.82 -3.13
CA SER A 71 -6.69 -3.76 -4.04
C SER A 71 -8.17 -3.86 -4.43
N GLY A 72 -8.67 -5.09 -4.68
CA GLY A 72 -10.07 -5.34 -5.00
C GLY A 72 -11.00 -4.97 -3.84
N ILE A 73 -10.68 -5.39 -2.61
CA ILE A 73 -11.46 -5.01 -1.41
C ILE A 73 -11.42 -3.49 -1.21
N SER A 74 -10.25 -2.85 -1.35
CA SER A 74 -10.13 -1.39 -1.20
C SER A 74 -11.02 -0.65 -2.20
N VAL A 75 -11.10 -1.11 -3.44
CA VAL A 75 -12.01 -0.56 -4.45
C VAL A 75 -13.45 -0.77 -4.04
N GLY A 76 -13.85 -2.00 -3.67
CA GLY A 76 -15.22 -2.32 -3.27
C GLY A 76 -15.72 -1.53 -2.05
N ILE A 77 -14.81 -1.12 -1.15
CA ILE A 77 -15.16 -0.33 0.03
C ILE A 77 -15.16 1.17 -0.26
N LEU A 78 -14.18 1.67 -1.00
CA LEU A 78 -13.89 3.11 -1.08
C LEU A 78 -14.64 3.85 -2.18
N ILE A 79 -15.19 3.16 -3.17
CA ILE A 79 -16.07 3.77 -4.17
C ILE A 79 -17.52 3.35 -3.97
N ARG A 80 -18.42 4.20 -4.43
CA ARG A 80 -19.87 4.03 -4.42
C ARG A 80 -20.45 4.30 -5.80
N SER A 81 -21.23 3.37 -6.29
CA SER A 81 -21.98 3.51 -7.55
C SER A 81 -23.19 2.59 -7.54
N THR A 82 -24.26 3.01 -8.16
CA THR A 82 -25.43 2.15 -8.42
C THR A 82 -25.19 1.13 -9.52
N MET A 83 -24.11 1.32 -10.30
CA MET A 83 -23.71 0.44 -11.40
C MET A 83 -22.52 -0.43 -11.04
N ILE A 84 -22.40 -1.60 -11.65
CA ILE A 84 -21.28 -2.53 -11.40
C ILE A 84 -20.01 -2.13 -12.18
N TRP A 85 -20.16 -1.56 -13.38
CA TRP A 85 -19.02 -1.26 -14.27
C TRP A 85 -17.93 -0.37 -13.63
N PRO A 86 -18.24 0.62 -12.77
CA PRO A 86 -17.21 1.43 -12.15
C PRO A 86 -16.28 0.60 -11.26
N TYR A 87 -16.81 -0.39 -10.55
CA TYR A 87 -16.01 -1.28 -9.69
C TYR A 87 -15.06 -2.14 -10.51
N VAL A 88 -15.55 -2.67 -11.64
CA VAL A 88 -14.75 -3.46 -12.59
C VAL A 88 -13.63 -2.60 -13.18
N VAL A 89 -13.96 -1.42 -13.71
CA VAL A 89 -12.96 -0.54 -14.35
C VAL A 89 -11.95 -0.02 -13.34
N THR A 90 -12.38 0.36 -12.14
CA THR A 90 -11.48 0.81 -11.07
C THR A 90 -10.50 -0.30 -10.65
N ALA A 91 -10.97 -1.52 -10.47
CA ALA A 91 -10.14 -2.66 -10.14
C ALA A 91 -9.16 -2.98 -11.28
N LEU A 92 -9.61 -2.95 -12.54
CA LEU A 92 -8.77 -3.11 -13.73
C LEU A 92 -7.64 -2.07 -13.75
N LEU A 93 -7.96 -0.78 -13.64
CA LEU A 93 -6.98 0.31 -13.62
C LEU A 93 -6.00 0.16 -12.46
N SER A 94 -6.49 -0.20 -11.26
CA SER A 94 -5.67 -0.45 -10.08
C SER A 94 -4.61 -1.51 -10.35
N ILE A 95 -5.01 -2.66 -10.91
CA ILE A 95 -4.07 -3.75 -11.16
C ILE A 95 -3.16 -3.45 -12.35
N MET A 96 -3.69 -2.88 -13.44
CA MET A 96 -2.88 -2.48 -14.60
C MET A 96 -1.77 -1.50 -14.20
N SER A 97 -2.03 -0.55 -13.31
CA SER A 97 -1.03 0.43 -12.83
C SER A 97 0.21 -0.24 -12.27
N LYS A 98 0.08 -1.40 -11.59
CA LYS A 98 1.19 -2.18 -11.05
C LYS A 98 2.13 -2.73 -12.14
N TYR A 99 1.62 -2.95 -13.34
CA TYR A 99 2.39 -3.57 -14.43
C TYR A 99 2.93 -2.53 -15.40
N VAL A 100 2.12 -1.52 -15.73
CA VAL A 100 2.45 -0.47 -16.71
C VAL A 100 3.27 0.65 -16.06
N LEU A 101 2.88 1.12 -14.87
CA LEU A 101 3.48 2.30 -14.24
C LEU A 101 4.61 1.92 -13.29
N LYS A 102 5.65 1.31 -13.84
CA LYS A 102 6.84 0.87 -13.10
C LYS A 102 8.07 1.70 -13.45
N TYR A 103 8.89 1.91 -12.45
CA TYR A 103 10.25 2.42 -12.64
C TYR A 103 11.24 1.54 -11.87
N LYS A 104 12.32 1.09 -12.51
CA LYS A 104 13.31 0.17 -11.92
C LYS A 104 12.66 -1.05 -11.21
N GLY A 105 11.62 -1.65 -11.83
CA GLY A 105 10.93 -2.84 -11.31
C GLY A 105 9.95 -2.60 -10.16
N ARG A 106 9.76 -1.36 -9.71
CA ARG A 106 8.82 -1.01 -8.62
C ARG A 106 7.71 -0.12 -9.14
N HIS A 107 6.47 -0.32 -8.66
CA HIS A 107 5.36 0.57 -8.99
C HIS A 107 5.51 1.91 -8.28
N LEU A 108 5.09 2.96 -8.98
CA LEU A 108 5.19 4.34 -8.52
C LEU A 108 3.97 4.74 -7.71
N TRP A 109 2.76 4.34 -8.13
CA TRP A 109 1.50 4.63 -7.46
C TRP A 109 1.08 3.52 -6.52
N ASN A 110 0.36 3.87 -5.45
CA ASN A 110 -0.48 2.91 -4.75
C ASN A 110 -1.59 2.47 -5.72
N PRO A 111 -1.74 1.15 -5.99
CA PRO A 111 -2.64 0.67 -7.03
C PRO A 111 -4.09 1.06 -6.81
N SER A 112 -4.61 0.88 -5.59
CA SER A 112 -5.98 1.24 -5.25
C SER A 112 -6.22 2.74 -5.39
N ASN A 113 -5.28 3.56 -4.87
CA ASN A 113 -5.37 5.01 -4.99
C ASN A 113 -5.36 5.46 -6.45
N PHE A 114 -4.55 4.81 -7.30
CA PHE A 114 -4.52 5.13 -8.73
C PHE A 114 -5.89 4.91 -9.39
N GLY A 115 -6.46 3.71 -9.25
CA GLY A 115 -7.75 3.39 -9.85
C GLY A 115 -8.88 4.27 -9.31
N ILE A 116 -8.93 4.45 -7.98
CA ILE A 116 -9.97 5.26 -7.32
C ILE A 116 -9.88 6.73 -7.76
N SER A 117 -8.69 7.33 -7.74
CA SER A 117 -8.50 8.73 -8.16
C SER A 117 -8.91 8.94 -9.62
N TRP A 118 -8.51 8.00 -10.51
CA TRP A 118 -8.91 8.04 -11.92
C TRP A 118 -10.43 7.97 -12.09
N MET A 119 -11.08 7.04 -11.40
CA MET A 119 -12.52 6.85 -11.55
C MET A 119 -13.32 8.04 -11.00
N LEU A 120 -12.97 8.53 -9.82
CA LEU A 120 -13.60 9.72 -9.21
C LEU A 120 -13.42 10.98 -10.06
N PHE A 121 -12.35 11.06 -10.85
CA PHE A 121 -12.10 12.19 -11.75
C PHE A 121 -12.82 12.05 -13.09
N MET A 122 -12.82 10.84 -13.69
CA MET A 122 -13.36 10.61 -15.02
C MET A 122 -14.88 10.40 -15.06
N ALA A 123 -15.45 9.84 -13.99
CA ALA A 123 -16.88 9.52 -13.91
C ALA A 123 -17.55 10.13 -12.64
N PRO A 124 -17.42 11.44 -12.40
CA PRO A 124 -17.92 12.06 -11.17
C PRO A 124 -19.45 12.02 -11.03
N LEU A 125 -20.19 11.77 -12.11
CA LEU A 125 -21.65 11.63 -12.10
C LEU A 125 -22.09 10.20 -11.71
N ASP A 126 -21.26 9.19 -12.00
CA ASP A 126 -21.61 7.79 -11.79
C ASP A 126 -20.97 7.20 -10.56
N VAL A 127 -19.93 7.87 -10.02
CA VAL A 127 -19.10 7.36 -8.92
C VAL A 127 -18.88 8.42 -7.85
N ALA A 128 -19.15 8.01 -6.63
CA ALA A 128 -18.78 8.75 -5.44
C ALA A 128 -17.74 7.98 -4.63
N GLY A 129 -16.98 8.67 -3.81
CA GLY A 129 -16.18 8.04 -2.77
C GLY A 129 -17.04 7.56 -1.61
N LEU A 130 -16.50 6.65 -0.79
CA LEU A 130 -17.11 6.25 0.47
C LEU A 130 -17.49 7.51 1.25
N SER A 131 -18.72 7.54 1.77
CA SER A 131 -19.22 8.71 2.49
C SER A 131 -18.26 9.11 3.62
N ILE A 132 -18.06 10.41 3.76
CA ILE A 132 -17.34 11.01 4.89
C ILE A 132 -18.15 10.81 6.19
N GLN A 133 -19.45 10.59 6.05
CA GLN A 133 -20.40 10.45 7.14
C GLN A 133 -20.83 8.99 7.30
N TRP A 134 -20.06 8.25 8.03
CA TRP A 134 -20.59 7.05 8.68
C TRP A 134 -21.28 7.45 9.96
N GLY A 135 -22.31 8.23 9.91
CA GLY A 135 -23.07 8.59 11.11
C GLY A 135 -22.34 8.39 12.43
N SER A 136 -22.76 8.83 13.49
CA SER A 136 -22.18 8.74 14.84
C SER A 136 -21.88 7.31 15.36
N ASN A 137 -21.56 6.34 14.47
CA ASN A 137 -21.31 4.97 14.87
C ASN A 137 -19.86 4.76 15.33
N PHE A 138 -19.64 5.11 16.61
CA PHE A 138 -18.35 5.07 17.28
C PHE A 138 -17.67 3.69 17.22
N LEU A 139 -18.44 2.62 17.23
CA LEU A 139 -17.88 1.24 17.18
C LEU A 139 -17.17 0.94 15.86
N GLY A 140 -17.73 1.35 14.70
CA GLY A 140 -17.06 1.15 13.41
C GLY A 140 -15.76 1.91 13.30
N LEU A 141 -15.77 3.14 13.76
CA LEU A 141 -14.58 3.97 13.85
C LEU A 141 -13.52 3.31 14.75
N ALA A 142 -13.91 2.82 15.92
CA ALA A 142 -13.01 2.15 16.85
C ALA A 142 -12.35 0.90 16.22
N VAL A 143 -13.10 0.10 15.46
CA VAL A 143 -12.56 -1.06 14.73
C VAL A 143 -11.51 -0.63 13.71
N ILE A 144 -11.80 0.39 12.88
CA ILE A 144 -10.83 0.90 11.90
C ILE A 144 -9.58 1.41 12.62
N TRP A 145 -9.74 2.13 13.73
CA TRP A 145 -8.61 2.63 14.52
C TRP A 145 -7.75 1.52 15.09
N VAL A 146 -8.35 0.52 15.73
CA VAL A 146 -7.62 -0.60 16.33
C VAL A 146 -6.85 -1.38 15.26
N LEU A 147 -7.53 -1.80 14.19
CA LEU A 147 -6.90 -2.54 13.11
C LEU A 147 -5.87 -1.70 12.35
N GLY A 148 -6.20 -0.44 12.08
CA GLY A 148 -5.30 0.50 11.42
C GLY A 148 -4.03 0.75 12.23
N LEU A 149 -4.13 0.99 13.53
CA LEU A 149 -2.98 1.17 14.40
C LEU A 149 -2.11 -0.09 14.44
N VAL A 150 -2.69 -1.28 14.56
CA VAL A 150 -1.93 -2.54 14.53
C VAL A 150 -1.11 -2.64 13.24
N ILE A 151 -1.72 -2.37 12.08
CA ILE A 151 -1.02 -2.41 10.78
C ILE A 151 0.10 -1.38 10.71
N VAL A 152 -0.18 -0.14 11.12
CA VAL A 152 0.80 0.95 11.09
C VAL A 152 1.98 0.69 12.03
N PHE A 153 1.74 0.11 13.21
CA PHE A 153 2.79 -0.31 14.13
C PHE A 153 3.63 -1.44 13.55
N GLN A 154 3.01 -2.48 12.98
CA GLN A 154 3.71 -3.59 12.33
C GLN A 154 4.55 -3.10 11.13
N ALA A 155 4.00 -2.19 10.32
CA ALA A 155 4.70 -1.58 9.20
C ALA A 155 5.81 -0.60 9.62
N LYS A 156 5.92 -0.26 10.91
CA LYS A 156 6.82 0.78 11.45
C LYS A 156 6.59 2.14 10.77
N ARG A 157 5.32 2.51 10.55
CA ARG A 157 4.92 3.71 9.81
C ARG A 157 4.16 4.75 10.65
N LEU A 158 4.09 4.59 11.96
CA LEU A 158 3.37 5.51 12.85
C LEU A 158 3.77 6.98 12.65
N HIS A 159 5.06 7.23 12.36
CA HIS A 159 5.55 8.57 12.08
C HIS A 159 4.91 9.21 10.82
N VAL A 160 4.51 8.41 9.82
CA VAL A 160 3.82 8.92 8.61
C VAL A 160 2.41 9.35 8.97
N THR A 161 1.68 8.48 9.66
CA THR A 161 0.31 8.74 10.12
C THR A 161 0.25 9.99 11.00
N LEU A 162 1.11 10.06 12.03
CA LEU A 162 1.15 11.22 12.94
C LEU A 162 1.53 12.51 12.20
N THR A 163 2.54 12.47 11.32
CA THR A 163 2.94 13.65 10.54
C THR A 163 1.80 14.16 9.67
N TYR A 164 1.11 13.25 8.97
CA TYR A 164 -0.01 13.65 8.12
C TYR A 164 -1.14 14.26 8.95
N VAL A 165 -1.57 13.61 10.04
CA VAL A 165 -2.65 14.09 10.90
C VAL A 165 -2.32 15.46 11.51
N ILE A 166 -1.10 15.64 12.04
CA ILE A 166 -0.67 16.93 12.59
C ILE A 166 -0.66 18.01 11.52
N SER A 167 -0.10 17.71 10.34
CA SER A 167 -0.08 18.65 9.21
C SER A 167 -1.51 19.03 8.77
N PHE A 168 -2.39 18.04 8.68
CA PHE A 168 -3.79 18.27 8.35
C PHE A 168 -4.47 19.18 9.37
N LEU A 169 -4.29 18.95 10.69
CA LEU A 169 -4.89 19.79 11.73
C LEU A 169 -4.41 21.23 11.65
N ILE A 170 -3.11 21.45 11.44
CA ILE A 170 -2.55 22.81 11.27
C ILE A 170 -3.17 23.48 10.04
N LEU A 171 -3.21 22.78 8.91
CA LEU A 171 -3.75 23.31 7.66
C LEU A 171 -5.27 23.47 7.69
N ALA A 172 -5.99 22.63 8.44
CA ALA A 172 -7.41 22.80 8.70
C ALA A 172 -7.70 24.09 9.51
N TYR A 173 -6.86 24.39 10.50
CA TYR A 173 -6.95 25.66 11.21
C TYR A 173 -6.71 26.87 10.28
N VAL A 174 -5.65 26.80 9.44
CA VAL A 174 -5.41 27.86 8.44
C VAL A 174 -6.60 28.02 7.49
N ARG A 175 -7.19 26.88 7.03
CA ARG A 175 -8.33 26.89 6.13
C ARG A 175 -9.57 27.52 6.80
N SER A 176 -9.82 27.23 8.06
CA SER A 176 -10.94 27.83 8.80
C SER A 176 -10.86 29.36 8.85
N LEU A 177 -9.62 29.90 8.95
CA LEU A 177 -9.40 31.35 8.92
C LEU A 177 -9.61 31.97 7.52
N ILE A 178 -9.30 31.22 6.46
CA ILE A 178 -9.44 31.70 5.07
C ILE A 178 -10.89 31.64 4.59
N VAL A 179 -11.56 30.52 4.88
CA VAL A 179 -12.92 30.25 4.38
C VAL A 179 -14.00 30.85 5.30
N GLY A 180 -13.67 31.08 6.58
CA GLY A 180 -14.59 31.57 7.58
C GLY A 180 -15.43 30.47 8.24
N ASP A 181 -15.13 29.21 7.99
CA ASP A 181 -15.78 28.06 8.62
C ASP A 181 -15.26 27.80 10.03
N THR A 182 -16.00 27.05 10.84
CA THR A 182 -15.54 26.65 12.15
C THR A 182 -14.41 25.59 12.02
N PHE A 183 -13.42 25.66 12.91
CA PHE A 183 -12.33 24.68 12.94
C PHE A 183 -12.83 23.22 13.02
N LEU A 184 -13.89 22.98 13.80
CA LEU A 184 -14.48 21.64 13.92
C LEU A 184 -15.07 21.14 12.61
N ALA A 185 -15.66 22.01 11.79
CA ALA A 185 -16.13 21.64 10.46
C ALA A 185 -14.97 21.23 9.56
N GLU A 186 -13.85 21.95 9.63
CA GLU A 186 -12.65 21.66 8.85
C GLU A 186 -11.96 20.34 9.24
N VAL A 187 -12.04 19.96 10.49
CA VAL A 187 -11.44 18.72 11.03
C VAL A 187 -12.38 17.53 10.91
N SER A 188 -13.68 17.74 10.76
CA SER A 188 -14.69 16.68 10.71
C SER A 188 -14.37 15.54 9.72
N PRO A 189 -13.76 15.76 8.54
CA PRO A 189 -13.42 14.68 7.62
C PRO A 189 -12.49 13.62 8.22
N LEU A 190 -11.60 13.97 9.15
CA LEU A 190 -10.72 13.00 9.82
C LEU A 190 -11.49 11.95 10.64
N THR A 191 -12.70 12.27 11.06
CA THR A 191 -13.56 11.34 11.80
C THR A 191 -14.28 10.34 10.89
N GLY A 192 -14.29 10.60 9.58
CA GLY A 192 -14.93 9.74 8.60
C GLY A 192 -14.10 8.50 8.22
N PRO A 193 -14.75 7.38 7.89
CA PRO A 193 -14.07 6.14 7.56
C PRO A 193 -13.18 6.25 6.32
N MET A 194 -13.57 7.07 5.35
CA MET A 194 -12.77 7.31 4.15
C MET A 194 -11.37 7.84 4.49
N TYR A 195 -11.30 8.88 5.32
CA TYR A 195 -10.02 9.44 5.75
C TYR A 195 -9.21 8.49 6.61
N GLN A 196 -9.85 7.74 7.48
CA GLN A 196 -9.18 6.77 8.34
C GLN A 196 -8.57 5.62 7.53
N LEU A 197 -9.33 5.06 6.58
CA LEU A 197 -8.82 4.05 5.66
C LEU A 197 -7.68 4.60 4.78
N PHE A 198 -7.81 5.84 4.31
CA PHE A 198 -6.74 6.52 3.57
C PHE A 198 -5.46 6.65 4.41
N ILE A 199 -5.57 7.17 5.64
CA ILE A 199 -4.44 7.42 6.53
C ILE A 199 -3.73 6.12 6.91
N PHE A 200 -4.49 5.08 7.31
CA PHE A 200 -3.91 3.86 7.84
C PHE A 200 -3.41 2.89 6.76
N PHE A 201 -4.04 2.86 5.59
CA PHE A 201 -3.75 1.85 4.57
C PHE A 201 -3.08 2.41 3.32
N MET A 202 -3.47 3.59 2.84
CA MET A 202 -2.91 4.13 1.59
C MET A 202 -1.65 4.96 1.82
N MET A 203 -1.67 5.89 2.79
CA MET A 203 -0.52 6.73 3.13
C MET A 203 0.66 5.93 3.67
N THR A 204 0.39 4.84 4.36
CA THR A 204 1.41 4.02 5.02
C THR A 204 1.87 2.82 4.19
N ASP A 205 1.37 2.66 2.97
CA ASP A 205 1.69 1.53 2.09
C ASP A 205 3.20 1.39 1.86
N PRO A 206 3.84 0.27 2.32
CA PRO A 206 5.29 0.14 2.25
C PRO A 206 5.85 0.06 0.83
N PRO A 207 5.23 -0.62 -0.14
CA PRO A 207 5.74 -0.73 -1.51
C PRO A 207 5.89 0.61 -2.22
N THR A 208 4.97 1.53 -2.00
CA THR A 208 4.93 2.83 -2.71
C THR A 208 5.57 3.97 -1.92
N SER A 209 5.84 3.78 -0.63
CA SER A 209 6.54 4.77 0.19
C SER A 209 8.01 4.95 -0.22
N VAL A 210 8.54 6.16 0.02
CA VAL A 210 9.97 6.45 -0.10
C VAL A 210 10.79 5.72 0.97
N SER A 211 12.08 5.49 0.71
CA SER A 211 12.92 4.62 1.52
C SER A 211 13.26 5.20 2.89
N THR A 212 13.59 6.48 2.96
CA THR A 212 14.10 7.11 4.18
C THR A 212 12.97 7.59 5.09
N LYS A 213 13.20 7.55 6.41
CA LYS A 213 12.25 8.07 7.41
C LYS A 213 11.97 9.57 7.19
N LYS A 214 13.03 10.35 6.98
CA LYS A 214 12.90 11.80 6.69
C LYS A 214 12.09 12.04 5.41
N GLY A 215 12.37 11.30 4.33
CA GLY A 215 11.61 11.41 3.09
C GLY A 215 10.13 11.11 3.26
N ARG A 216 9.78 10.10 4.07
CA ARG A 216 8.37 9.76 4.37
C ARG A 216 7.64 10.88 5.12
N ILE A 217 8.32 11.53 6.07
CA ILE A 217 7.79 12.69 6.79
C ILE A 217 7.53 13.83 5.79
N ILE A 218 8.49 14.15 4.92
CA ILE A 218 8.34 15.20 3.91
C ILE A 218 7.16 14.89 2.97
N VAL A 219 7.05 13.64 2.52
CA VAL A 219 5.92 13.23 1.66
C VAL A 219 4.58 13.38 2.36
N ALA A 220 4.47 13.02 3.65
CA ALA A 220 3.24 13.19 4.41
C ALA A 220 2.83 14.67 4.55
N ILE A 221 3.80 15.57 4.79
CA ILE A 221 3.55 17.02 4.82
C ILE A 221 3.11 17.53 3.44
N LEU A 222 3.79 17.10 2.36
CA LEU A 222 3.45 17.52 1.01
C LEU A 222 2.06 17.04 0.57
N VAL A 223 1.68 15.81 0.94
CA VAL A 223 0.32 15.30 0.67
C VAL A 223 -0.71 16.15 1.40
N ALA A 224 -0.51 16.45 2.69
CA ALA A 224 -1.42 17.31 3.45
C ALA A 224 -1.51 18.74 2.85
N LEU A 225 -0.37 19.29 2.37
CA LEU A 225 -0.34 20.60 1.73
C LEU A 225 -1.11 20.62 0.40
N VAL A 226 -0.87 19.64 -0.47
CA VAL A 226 -1.59 19.54 -1.75
C VAL A 226 -3.08 19.29 -1.51
N GLU A 227 -3.42 18.46 -0.53
CA GLU A 227 -4.81 18.26 -0.12
C GLU A 227 -5.45 19.58 0.35
N PHE A 228 -4.77 20.36 1.18
CA PHE A 228 -5.24 21.68 1.62
C PHE A 228 -5.55 22.58 0.42
N VAL A 229 -4.67 22.68 -0.57
CA VAL A 229 -4.89 23.48 -1.78
C VAL A 229 -6.09 22.94 -2.57
N LEU A 230 -6.23 21.64 -2.72
CA LEU A 230 -7.37 21.03 -3.40
C LEU A 230 -8.69 21.31 -2.66
N ARG A 231 -8.67 21.26 -1.32
CA ARG A 231 -9.84 21.58 -0.50
C ARG A 231 -10.23 23.06 -0.60
N LEU A 232 -9.28 23.99 -0.75
CA LEU A 232 -9.59 25.38 -1.08
C LEU A 232 -10.29 25.53 -2.44
N GLY A 233 -9.96 24.65 -3.40
CA GLY A 233 -10.63 24.52 -4.68
C GLY A 233 -11.92 23.69 -4.63
N SER A 234 -12.45 23.36 -3.44
CA SER A 234 -13.69 22.59 -3.24
C SER A 234 -13.66 21.15 -3.80
N PHE A 235 -12.47 20.55 -3.95
CA PHE A 235 -12.36 19.15 -4.33
C PHE A 235 -12.73 18.23 -3.16
N ILE A 236 -13.81 17.47 -3.30
CA ILE A 236 -14.36 16.60 -2.25
C ILE A 236 -13.40 15.46 -1.90
N TYR A 237 -12.77 14.86 -2.90
CA TYR A 237 -11.87 13.70 -2.75
C TYR A 237 -10.39 14.10 -2.72
N ALA A 238 -10.11 15.28 -2.17
CA ALA A 238 -8.78 15.89 -2.12
C ALA A 238 -7.65 14.95 -1.62
N PRO A 239 -7.82 14.13 -0.56
CA PRO A 239 -6.73 13.26 -0.09
C PRO A 239 -6.29 12.22 -1.13
N PHE A 240 -7.23 11.63 -1.89
CA PHE A 240 -6.88 10.68 -2.95
C PHE A 240 -6.10 11.35 -4.07
N TYR A 241 -6.53 12.53 -4.51
CA TYR A 241 -5.84 13.30 -5.55
C TYR A 241 -4.47 13.81 -5.07
N ALA A 242 -4.35 14.23 -3.82
CA ALA A 242 -3.09 14.67 -3.24
C ALA A 242 -2.05 13.53 -3.25
N LEU A 243 -2.42 12.35 -2.80
CA LEU A 243 -1.53 11.19 -2.82
C LEU A 243 -1.24 10.73 -4.26
N PHE A 244 -2.23 10.82 -5.16
CA PHE A 244 -2.07 10.51 -6.58
C PHE A 244 -1.01 11.37 -7.24
N LEU A 245 -0.94 12.65 -6.91
CA LEU A 245 0.03 13.61 -7.47
C LEU A 245 1.40 13.51 -6.78
N VAL A 246 1.43 13.55 -5.45
CA VAL A 246 2.68 13.63 -4.68
C VAL A 246 3.41 12.29 -4.61
N GLY A 247 2.67 11.18 -4.41
CA GLY A 247 3.23 9.86 -4.18
C GLY A 247 4.22 9.41 -5.26
N PRO A 248 3.83 9.35 -6.54
CA PRO A 248 4.69 8.89 -7.62
C PRO A 248 5.89 9.80 -7.86
N VAL A 249 5.71 11.12 -7.75
CA VAL A 249 6.81 12.09 -7.91
C VAL A 249 7.87 11.87 -6.83
N ALA A 250 7.46 11.77 -5.58
CA ALA A 250 8.35 11.52 -4.46
C ALA A 250 9.06 10.16 -4.59
N LYS A 251 8.31 9.13 -4.99
CA LYS A 251 8.86 7.79 -5.23
C LYS A 251 9.86 7.77 -6.38
N PHE A 252 9.55 8.42 -7.48
CA PHE A 252 10.45 8.53 -8.63
C PHE A 252 11.77 9.22 -8.26
N ILE A 253 11.71 10.35 -7.52
CA ILE A 253 12.89 11.06 -7.04
C ILE A 253 13.73 10.18 -6.10
N ASP A 254 13.10 9.47 -5.16
CA ASP A 254 13.77 8.54 -4.25
C ASP A 254 14.52 7.44 -5.01
N MET A 255 13.87 6.86 -6.02
CA MET A 255 14.45 5.78 -6.83
C MET A 255 15.56 6.26 -7.77
N ARG A 256 15.49 7.50 -8.24
CA ARG A 256 16.54 8.11 -9.07
C ARG A 256 17.80 8.38 -8.26
N LYS A 257 17.67 8.80 -7.00
CA LYS A 257 18.79 9.07 -6.08
C LYS A 257 19.52 7.83 -5.60
N ARG A 258 18.88 6.64 -5.67
CA ARG A 258 19.54 5.39 -5.30
C ARG A 258 20.56 4.99 -6.34
N LYS A 259 21.82 4.85 -5.92
CA LYS A 259 22.86 4.21 -6.74
C LYS A 259 22.44 2.78 -7.05
N PRO A 260 22.73 2.24 -8.25
CA PRO A 260 22.49 0.85 -8.57
C PRO A 260 23.19 -0.06 -7.55
N GLU A 261 22.52 -1.09 -7.08
CA GLU A 261 23.07 -2.07 -6.10
C GLU A 261 24.32 -2.78 -6.62
N SER A 262 24.49 -2.85 -7.95
CA SER A 262 25.70 -3.34 -8.62
C SER A 262 26.95 -2.49 -8.33
N ALA A 263 26.81 -1.21 -7.99
CA ALA A 263 27.94 -0.34 -7.66
C ALA A 263 28.47 -0.58 -6.22
N LEU A 264 27.67 -1.23 -5.35
CA LEU A 264 28.11 -1.62 -4.02
C LEU A 264 28.89 -2.96 -4.01
N LEU A 265 28.65 -3.80 -5.00
CA LEU A 265 29.36 -5.09 -5.14
C LEU A 265 30.73 -4.91 -5.86
N THR A 266 30.89 -3.86 -6.65
CA THR A 266 32.16 -3.54 -7.33
C THR A 266 33.07 -2.61 -6.52
N GLY A 267 32.55 -1.89 -5.52
CA GLY A 267 33.34 -1.02 -4.64
C GLY A 267 33.98 -1.73 -3.44
N GLY A 268 33.65 -3.00 -3.20
CA GLY A 268 34.15 -3.79 -2.06
C GLY A 268 35.40 -4.64 -2.35
N SER A 269 35.95 -4.58 -3.57
CA SER A 269 37.09 -5.45 -3.96
C SER A 269 38.44 -4.77 -3.99
N LEU A 270 38.61 -3.58 -3.45
CA LEU A 270 39.88 -2.87 -3.45
C LEU A 270 40.26 -2.30 -2.08
N ASN A 271 40.14 -3.06 -1.01
CA ASN A 271 40.92 -2.84 0.22
C ASN A 271 40.80 -4.08 1.13
N TYR A 272 41.34 -5.20 0.69
CA TYR A 272 41.78 -6.25 1.57
C TYR A 272 43.33 -6.31 1.45
N SER A 273 43.98 -5.33 2.10
CA SER A 273 45.37 -5.50 2.45
C SER A 273 45.47 -6.34 3.73
N GLU A 274 46.05 -7.48 3.57
CA GLU A 274 46.81 -8.23 4.59
C GLU A 274 46.79 -7.68 6.01
N SER A 275 46.06 -8.34 6.91
CA SER A 275 46.56 -8.62 8.26
C SER A 275 45.81 -9.81 8.87
N GLN A 276 46.50 -10.92 8.84
CA GLN A 276 46.67 -11.89 9.91
C GLN A 276 45.53 -12.81 10.33
N THR A 277 45.94 -14.07 10.18
CA THR A 277 45.97 -15.20 11.13
C THR A 277 44.75 -16.10 11.15
N ASP A 278 45.06 -17.27 10.58
CA ASP A 278 44.74 -18.64 11.05
C ASP A 278 43.51 -18.81 11.94
N ARG A 279 42.39 -19.18 11.34
CA ARG A 279 41.50 -20.23 11.86
C ARG A 279 40.85 -20.99 10.68
N PRO A 280 40.88 -22.31 10.67
CA PRO A 280 40.17 -23.07 9.63
C PRO A 280 38.66 -22.96 9.88
N VAL A 281 37.95 -22.40 8.91
CA VAL A 281 36.49 -22.44 8.86
C VAL A 281 36.09 -23.84 8.40
N THR A 282 35.74 -24.67 9.35
CA THR A 282 35.05 -25.92 9.09
C THR A 282 33.63 -25.58 8.61
N SER A 283 33.38 -25.71 7.34
CA SER A 283 32.07 -25.55 6.74
C SER A 283 31.22 -26.80 6.94
N ASP A 284 30.32 -26.78 7.93
CA ASP A 284 29.39 -27.89 8.26
C ASP A 284 28.28 -28.14 7.23
N TRP A 285 28.40 -27.62 6.01
CA TRP A 285 27.37 -27.84 4.97
C TRP A 285 27.75 -28.98 3.97
N ALA A 286 28.90 -29.55 4.07
CA ALA A 286 29.41 -30.56 3.13
C ALA A 286 29.09 -32.03 3.49
N ILE A 287 28.40 -32.33 4.57
CA ILE A 287 28.21 -33.70 5.08
C ILE A 287 26.87 -34.35 4.70
N ASN A 288 25.97 -33.71 4.01
CA ASN A 288 24.68 -34.31 3.62
C ASN A 288 24.36 -34.13 2.13
N GLN A 289 25.19 -34.70 1.25
CA GLN A 289 24.77 -35.03 -0.11
C GLN A 289 24.92 -36.55 -0.32
N PRO A 290 23.86 -37.30 -0.66
CA PRO A 290 23.98 -38.69 -0.99
C PRO A 290 24.74 -38.85 -2.32
N SER A 291 25.76 -39.67 -2.30
CA SER A 291 26.61 -40.11 -3.41
C SER A 291 25.80 -40.81 -4.51
N VAL A 292 25.37 -40.11 -5.52
CA VAL A 292 24.76 -40.67 -6.74
C VAL A 292 25.50 -40.18 -7.97
N PHE A 293 26.81 -40.23 -7.96
CA PHE A 293 27.61 -40.11 -9.21
C PHE A 293 28.94 -40.77 -9.04
N ASN A 294 28.97 -42.14 -8.97
CA ASN A 294 30.18 -42.87 -9.25
C ASN A 294 29.92 -44.38 -9.56
N LYS A 295 29.20 -44.65 -10.63
CA LYS A 295 29.08 -45.98 -11.21
C LYS A 295 29.01 -45.95 -12.72
N LYS A 296 30.01 -45.36 -13.39
CA LYS A 296 30.22 -45.55 -14.84
C LYS A 296 31.65 -45.19 -15.28
N GLN A 297 32.67 -45.75 -14.63
CA GLN A 297 33.99 -45.80 -15.21
C GLN A 297 34.82 -46.97 -14.60
N LYS A 298 34.34 -48.19 -14.78
CA LYS A 298 35.17 -49.42 -14.62
C LYS A 298 34.59 -50.54 -15.46
N LYS A 299 34.62 -50.38 -16.77
CA LYS A 299 34.58 -51.45 -17.78
C LYS A 299 35.14 -50.91 -19.08
N LEU A 300 36.44 -50.82 -19.15
CA LEU A 300 37.25 -50.82 -20.36
C LEU A 300 38.74 -50.81 -19.91
N LYS A 301 39.18 -51.96 -19.51
CA LYS A 301 40.50 -52.56 -19.71
C LYS A 301 40.37 -54.04 -19.40
#